data_47eb0265fdcbdd50cc225a7c7b7ffa9c
#
_entry.id   47eb0265fdcbdd50cc225a7c7b7ffa9c
#
_cell.length_a   1.000
_cell.length_b   1.000
_cell.length_c   1.000
_cell.angle_alpha   90.00
_cell.angle_beta   90.00
_cell.angle_gamma   90.00
#
_symmetry.space_group_name_H-M   'P 1'
#
loop_
_entity.id
_entity.type
_entity.pdbx_description
1 polymer ?
#
loop_
_entity_poly.entity_id
_entity_poly.type
_entity_poly.pdbx_seq_one_letter_code
_entity_poly.pdbx_strand_id
1 'polypeptide(L)'
;MNSFYSHLAGATVRWFDFQGQGDPIVFIHGLGCASSYDYPPVVSNPILNGRRALLIDLPGYGYSDKPLQFGYRIADQAAVVVEWLNKLQVSRCILYGHSMGGSVAIEAAQRLGKRVESLIVAEPNLYAGGGFYSCKIAGQTEDDFIANGYQSMLAEETSPGKGCLQNSAPWALWRGATSLVVGASPSWFERFIHLQCRKTLIYGSLSLPSQEAEDVETAGIALAVIPQAGHSMAWENPAALARVIAGLL
;
A
#
# COMPACT_ATOMS: atom_id res chain seq x y z
N MET A 1 -18.10 -7.79 3.00
CA MET A 1 -16.73 -8.17 2.56
C MET A 1 -16.84 -9.13 1.39
N ASN A 2 -16.11 -8.88 0.32
CA ASN A 2 -16.06 -9.69 -0.89
C ASN A 2 -14.83 -10.57 -0.92
N SER A 3 -14.80 -11.57 -1.82
CA SER A 3 -13.61 -12.44 -1.99
C SER A 3 -13.51 -12.96 -3.41
N PHE A 4 -12.28 -13.27 -3.85
CA PHE A 4 -11.98 -14.02 -5.06
C PHE A 4 -10.80 -14.96 -4.81
N TYR A 5 -10.75 -16.05 -5.55
CA TYR A 5 -9.58 -16.93 -5.55
C TYR A 5 -8.55 -16.40 -6.55
N SER A 6 -7.38 -16.03 -6.03
CA SER A 6 -6.22 -15.67 -6.85
C SER A 6 -5.46 -16.94 -7.25
N HIS A 7 -5.35 -17.18 -8.55
CA HIS A 7 -4.54 -18.28 -9.06
C HIS A 7 -3.04 -18.00 -8.88
N LEU A 8 -2.63 -16.73 -8.92
CA LEU A 8 -1.25 -16.31 -8.72
C LEU A 8 -0.79 -16.53 -7.27
N ALA A 9 -1.67 -16.24 -6.30
CA ALA A 9 -1.36 -16.45 -4.89
C ALA A 9 -1.68 -17.86 -4.41
N GLY A 10 -2.50 -18.62 -5.15
CA GLY A 10 -3.04 -19.90 -4.70
C GLY A 10 -3.93 -19.78 -3.46
N ALA A 11 -4.65 -18.66 -3.33
CA ALA A 11 -5.30 -18.26 -2.10
C ALA A 11 -6.51 -17.35 -2.32
N THR A 12 -7.39 -17.26 -1.34
CA THR A 12 -8.54 -16.34 -1.35
C THR A 12 -8.09 -14.96 -0.88
N VAL A 13 -8.32 -13.97 -1.73
CA VAL A 13 -8.08 -12.55 -1.45
C VAL A 13 -9.40 -11.87 -1.12
N ARG A 14 -9.41 -11.01 -0.10
CA ARG A 14 -10.61 -10.33 0.38
C ARG A 14 -10.49 -8.81 0.27
N TRP A 15 -11.65 -8.16 0.05
CA TRP A 15 -11.72 -6.70 -0.02
C TRP A 15 -13.07 -6.17 0.43
N PHE A 16 -13.11 -4.90 0.78
CA PHE A 16 -14.34 -4.14 0.90
C PHE A 16 -14.60 -3.32 -0.37
N ASP A 17 -15.88 -3.26 -0.77
CA ASP A 17 -16.37 -2.42 -1.86
C ASP A 17 -17.34 -1.40 -1.28
N PHE A 18 -16.88 -0.19 -1.10
CA PHE A 18 -17.72 0.94 -0.75
C PHE A 18 -18.36 1.44 -2.03
N GLN A 19 -19.65 1.17 -2.17
CA GLN A 19 -20.42 1.47 -3.36
C GLN A 19 -20.47 2.97 -3.62
N GLY A 20 -20.38 3.37 -4.88
CA GLY A 20 -20.40 4.76 -5.31
C GLY A 20 -20.32 4.89 -6.82
N GLN A 21 -20.13 6.12 -7.28
CA GLN A 21 -20.08 6.45 -8.71
C GLN A 21 -18.64 6.76 -9.17
N GLY A 22 -18.45 6.69 -10.47
CA GLY A 22 -17.18 6.99 -11.14
C GLY A 22 -16.16 5.86 -11.05
N ASP A 23 -14.96 6.13 -11.53
CA ASP A 23 -13.85 5.20 -11.48
C ASP A 23 -13.46 4.94 -10.02
N PRO A 24 -13.31 3.67 -9.61
CA PRO A 24 -13.04 3.34 -8.21
C PRO A 24 -11.67 3.83 -7.76
N ILE A 25 -11.60 4.28 -6.51
CA ILE A 25 -10.33 4.49 -5.81
C ILE A 25 -9.93 3.16 -5.18
N VAL A 26 -8.80 2.61 -5.59
CA VAL A 26 -8.26 1.34 -5.11
C VAL A 26 -7.22 1.62 -4.03
N PHE A 27 -7.47 1.20 -2.81
CA PHE A 27 -6.58 1.40 -1.68
C PHE A 27 -5.72 0.17 -1.43
N ILE A 28 -4.39 0.37 -1.38
CA ILE A 28 -3.36 -0.67 -1.17
C ILE A 28 -2.54 -0.29 0.06
N HIS A 29 -2.59 -1.15 1.08
CA HIS A 29 -1.99 -0.91 2.40
C HIS A 29 -0.49 -1.15 2.46
N GLY A 30 0.14 -0.69 3.54
CA GLY A 30 1.54 -0.88 3.87
C GLY A 30 1.88 -2.27 4.44
N LEU A 31 3.16 -2.48 4.73
CA LEU A 31 3.67 -3.70 5.37
C LEU A 31 3.09 -3.85 6.78
N GLY A 32 2.52 -5.02 7.07
CA GLY A 32 1.89 -5.27 8.37
C GLY A 32 0.56 -4.55 8.61
N CYS A 33 0.00 -3.93 7.57
CA CYS A 33 -1.27 -3.22 7.56
C CYS A 33 -2.37 -4.05 6.89
N ALA A 34 -3.59 -3.49 6.81
CA ALA A 34 -4.70 -4.03 6.04
C ALA A 34 -5.61 -2.88 5.56
N SER A 35 -5.95 -2.87 4.28
CA SER A 35 -6.79 -1.78 3.74
C SER A 35 -8.18 -1.76 4.37
N SER A 36 -8.71 -2.94 4.70
CA SER A 36 -10.00 -3.10 5.41
C SER A 36 -10.01 -2.49 6.82
N TYR A 37 -8.84 -2.25 7.40
CA TYR A 37 -8.68 -1.71 8.75
C TYR A 37 -8.27 -0.23 8.71
N ASP A 38 -7.33 0.13 7.84
CA ASP A 38 -6.73 1.47 7.82
C ASP A 38 -7.65 2.53 7.18
N TYR A 39 -8.39 2.17 6.12
CA TYR A 39 -9.05 3.18 5.28
C TYR A 39 -10.54 3.39 5.47
N PRO A 40 -11.33 2.60 6.23
CA PRO A 40 -12.73 2.90 6.46
C PRO A 40 -12.98 4.32 6.98
N PRO A 41 -12.19 4.88 7.93
CA PRO A 41 -12.36 6.27 8.39
C PRO A 41 -12.09 7.31 7.30
N VAL A 42 -11.23 7.00 6.33
CA VAL A 42 -10.91 7.88 5.20
C VAL A 42 -12.04 7.86 4.17
N VAL A 43 -12.45 6.67 3.72
CA VAL A 43 -13.44 6.52 2.63
C VAL A 43 -14.85 6.87 3.08
N SER A 44 -15.17 6.73 4.37
CA SER A 44 -16.47 7.13 4.93
C SER A 44 -16.56 8.64 5.23
N ASN A 45 -15.48 9.39 5.03
CA ASN A 45 -15.52 10.84 5.22
C ASN A 45 -16.49 11.47 4.23
N PRO A 46 -17.39 12.40 4.67
CA PRO A 46 -18.40 13.03 3.81
C PRO A 46 -17.86 13.66 2.54
N ILE A 47 -16.59 14.11 2.51
CA ILE A 47 -15.97 14.71 1.33
C ILE A 47 -15.74 13.70 0.18
N LEU A 48 -15.63 12.41 0.50
CA LEU A 48 -15.54 11.31 -0.45
C LEU A 48 -16.87 10.59 -0.67
N ASN A 49 -17.96 11.08 -0.05
CA ASN A 49 -19.26 10.44 -0.13
C ASN A 49 -19.74 10.32 -1.59
N GLY A 50 -20.24 9.15 -1.93
CA GLY A 50 -20.68 8.83 -3.28
C GLY A 50 -19.57 8.41 -4.25
N ARG A 51 -18.29 8.43 -3.85
CA ARG A 51 -17.18 7.85 -4.64
C ARG A 51 -17.03 6.38 -4.34
N ARG A 52 -16.88 5.56 -5.40
CA ARG A 52 -16.61 4.13 -5.22
C ARG A 52 -15.19 3.92 -4.70
N ALA A 53 -15.03 3.12 -3.65
CA ALA A 53 -13.73 2.76 -3.10
C ALA A 53 -13.59 1.24 -2.93
N LEU A 54 -12.45 0.70 -3.32
CA LEU A 54 -12.10 -0.72 -3.23
C LEU A 54 -10.89 -0.85 -2.29
N LEU A 55 -11.08 -1.52 -1.15
CA LEU A 55 -10.08 -1.69 -0.11
C LEU A 55 -9.61 -3.16 -0.10
N ILE A 56 -8.50 -3.45 -0.75
CA ILE A 56 -7.96 -4.81 -0.83
C ILE A 56 -7.06 -5.11 0.37
N ASP A 57 -7.27 -6.26 1.00
CA ASP A 57 -6.26 -6.86 1.86
C ASP A 57 -5.38 -7.76 1.00
N LEU A 58 -4.10 -7.44 0.90
CA LEU A 58 -3.14 -8.21 0.12
C LEU A 58 -2.98 -9.63 0.70
N PRO A 59 -2.63 -10.65 -0.12
CA PRO A 59 -2.24 -11.96 0.41
C PRO A 59 -1.24 -11.85 1.54
N GLY A 60 -1.47 -12.58 2.62
CA GLY A 60 -0.61 -12.53 3.81
C GLY A 60 -1.06 -11.58 4.90
N TYR A 61 -2.04 -10.70 4.62
CA TYR A 61 -2.45 -9.61 5.50
C TYR A 61 -3.97 -9.59 5.70
N GLY A 62 -4.38 -8.98 6.81
CA GLY A 62 -5.78 -8.73 7.13
C GLY A 62 -6.65 -9.98 7.03
N TYR A 63 -7.78 -9.86 6.34
CA TYR A 63 -8.73 -10.95 6.13
C TYR A 63 -8.37 -11.89 4.97
N SER A 64 -7.39 -11.55 4.13
CA SER A 64 -6.94 -12.42 3.05
C SER A 64 -6.20 -13.64 3.58
N ASP A 65 -6.22 -14.73 2.80
CA ASP A 65 -5.49 -15.95 3.14
C ASP A 65 -3.97 -15.69 3.15
N LYS A 66 -3.24 -16.57 3.83
CA LYS A 66 -1.82 -16.41 4.13
C LYS A 66 -1.01 -17.61 3.61
N PRO A 67 -0.99 -17.83 2.26
CA PRO A 67 -0.38 -19.03 1.68
C PRO A 67 1.14 -19.04 1.90
N LEU A 68 1.65 -20.10 2.48
CA LEU A 68 3.09 -20.24 2.76
C LEU A 68 3.93 -20.28 1.48
N GLN A 69 3.38 -20.79 0.37
CA GLN A 69 4.08 -20.95 -0.90
C GLN A 69 4.14 -19.69 -1.77
N PHE A 70 3.42 -18.63 -1.40
CA PHE A 70 3.47 -17.37 -2.14
C PHE A 70 4.76 -16.60 -1.85
N GLY A 71 5.30 -15.91 -2.88
CA GLY A 71 6.59 -15.24 -2.77
C GLY A 71 6.59 -13.95 -1.95
N TYR A 72 5.45 -13.24 -1.92
CA TYR A 72 5.25 -11.97 -1.21
C TYR A 72 6.16 -10.82 -1.64
N ARG A 73 6.87 -10.94 -2.76
CA ARG A 73 7.64 -9.82 -3.32
C ARG A 73 6.67 -8.73 -3.77
N ILE A 74 7.15 -7.51 -3.84
CA ILE A 74 6.34 -6.36 -4.32
C ILE A 74 5.74 -6.66 -5.69
N ALA A 75 6.52 -7.25 -6.59
CA ALA A 75 6.07 -7.65 -7.93
C ALA A 75 4.97 -8.74 -7.90
N ASP A 76 5.01 -9.66 -6.93
CA ASP A 76 4.00 -10.72 -6.77
C ASP A 76 2.68 -10.11 -6.26
N GLN A 77 2.75 -9.23 -5.25
CA GLN A 77 1.59 -8.50 -4.74
C GLN A 77 0.93 -7.64 -5.82
N ALA A 78 1.74 -6.92 -6.60
CA ALA A 78 1.24 -6.11 -7.72
C ALA A 78 0.55 -6.99 -8.79
N ALA A 79 1.06 -8.19 -9.06
CA ALA A 79 0.42 -9.12 -9.98
C ALA A 79 -0.98 -9.55 -9.50
N VAL A 80 -1.12 -9.82 -8.18
CA VAL A 80 -2.42 -10.16 -7.57
C VAL A 80 -3.39 -8.97 -7.64
N VAL A 81 -2.94 -7.75 -7.41
CA VAL A 81 -3.80 -6.55 -7.57
C VAL A 81 -4.31 -6.44 -9.02
N VAL A 82 -3.45 -6.68 -10.00
CA VAL A 82 -3.84 -6.66 -11.43
C VAL A 82 -4.82 -7.80 -11.76
N GLU A 83 -4.57 -9.02 -11.27
CA GLU A 83 -5.46 -10.17 -11.44
C GLU A 83 -6.85 -9.86 -10.87
N TRP A 84 -6.90 -9.29 -9.68
CA TRP A 84 -8.14 -8.89 -9.01
C TRP A 84 -8.93 -7.85 -9.80
N LEU A 85 -8.28 -6.76 -10.24
CA LEU A 85 -8.93 -5.71 -11.04
C LEU A 85 -9.39 -6.21 -12.42
N ASN A 86 -8.70 -7.20 -12.99
CA ASN A 86 -9.14 -7.89 -14.21
C ASN A 86 -10.40 -8.72 -13.92
N LYS A 87 -10.44 -9.45 -12.82
CA LYS A 87 -11.60 -10.25 -12.40
C LYS A 87 -12.82 -9.37 -12.16
N LEU A 88 -12.64 -8.19 -11.60
CA LEU A 88 -13.70 -7.20 -11.38
C LEU A 88 -14.08 -6.42 -12.66
N GLN A 89 -13.40 -6.64 -13.77
CA GLN A 89 -13.60 -5.91 -15.04
C GLN A 89 -13.51 -4.37 -14.85
N VAL A 90 -12.64 -3.91 -13.94
CA VAL A 90 -12.40 -2.49 -13.72
C VAL A 90 -11.66 -1.93 -14.92
N SER A 91 -12.33 -1.13 -15.75
CA SER A 91 -11.77 -0.56 -16.98
C SER A 91 -10.85 0.64 -16.71
N ARG A 92 -11.18 1.44 -15.67
CA ARG A 92 -10.39 2.59 -15.22
C ARG A 92 -10.41 2.64 -13.70
N CYS A 93 -9.33 3.13 -13.09
CA CYS A 93 -9.22 3.31 -11.64
C CYS A 93 -8.25 4.40 -11.25
N ILE A 94 -8.36 4.83 -10.02
CA ILE A 94 -7.37 5.63 -9.31
C ILE A 94 -6.70 4.68 -8.31
N LEU A 95 -5.38 4.60 -8.32
CA LEU A 95 -4.63 3.81 -7.34
C LEU A 95 -4.14 4.73 -6.21
N TYR A 96 -4.43 4.33 -4.99
CA TYR A 96 -3.81 4.87 -3.78
C TYR A 96 -2.99 3.77 -3.12
N GLY A 97 -1.71 4.03 -2.86
CA GLY A 97 -0.83 3.08 -2.17
C GLY A 97 -0.02 3.77 -1.09
N HIS A 98 0.03 3.17 0.10
CA HIS A 98 0.78 3.69 1.24
C HIS A 98 1.98 2.80 1.55
N SER A 99 3.15 3.40 1.79
CA SER A 99 4.37 2.68 2.19
C SER A 99 4.69 1.55 1.19
N MET A 100 4.84 0.29 1.64
CA MET A 100 4.93 -0.89 0.78
C MET A 100 3.86 -0.90 -0.32
N GLY A 101 2.61 -0.57 0.04
CA GLY A 101 1.50 -0.48 -0.92
C GLY A 101 1.70 0.57 -2.01
N GLY A 102 2.51 1.60 -1.76
CA GLY A 102 2.92 2.57 -2.77
C GLY A 102 3.80 1.94 -3.83
N SER A 103 4.80 1.14 -3.44
CA SER A 103 5.64 0.39 -4.38
C SER A 103 4.84 -0.66 -5.15
N VAL A 104 3.89 -1.34 -4.48
CA VAL A 104 2.93 -2.26 -5.13
C VAL A 104 2.07 -1.51 -6.14
N ALA A 105 1.56 -0.33 -5.80
CA ALA A 105 0.72 0.50 -6.68
C ALA A 105 1.49 0.97 -7.92
N ILE A 106 2.77 1.35 -7.77
CA ILE A 106 3.65 1.74 -8.89
C ILE A 106 3.80 0.57 -9.87
N GLU A 107 4.10 -0.64 -9.38
CA GLU A 107 4.22 -1.83 -10.24
C GLU A 107 2.89 -2.25 -10.85
N ALA A 108 1.79 -2.14 -10.11
CA ALA A 108 0.45 -2.40 -10.65
C ALA A 108 0.08 -1.38 -11.73
N ALA A 109 0.37 -0.09 -11.53
CA ALA A 109 0.13 0.97 -12.51
C ALA A 109 0.89 0.73 -13.82
N GLN A 110 2.15 0.29 -13.73
CA GLN A 110 2.94 -0.05 -14.91
C GLN A 110 2.29 -1.16 -15.75
N ARG A 111 1.72 -2.18 -15.09
CA ARG A 111 1.04 -3.31 -15.76
C ARG A 111 -0.35 -2.95 -16.29
N LEU A 112 -1.09 -2.10 -15.57
CA LEU A 112 -2.43 -1.65 -15.97
C LEU A 112 -2.40 -0.59 -17.06
N GLY A 113 -1.31 0.16 -17.18
CA GLY A 113 -1.12 1.19 -18.21
C GLY A 113 -2.22 2.25 -18.20
N LYS A 114 -2.84 2.48 -19.35
CA LYS A 114 -3.87 3.53 -19.52
C LYS A 114 -5.14 3.35 -18.69
N ARG A 115 -5.31 2.22 -18.01
CA ARG A 115 -6.42 2.00 -17.06
C ARG A 115 -6.25 2.79 -15.76
N VAL A 116 -5.02 3.19 -15.43
CA VAL A 116 -4.75 4.04 -14.27
C VAL A 116 -4.87 5.51 -14.68
N GLU A 117 -5.92 6.17 -14.21
CA GLU A 117 -6.12 7.59 -14.43
C GLU A 117 -5.19 8.44 -13.58
N SER A 118 -5.08 8.07 -12.31
CA SER A 118 -4.23 8.75 -11.34
C SER A 118 -3.59 7.75 -10.39
N LEU A 119 -2.32 7.95 -10.08
CA LEU A 119 -1.58 7.22 -9.07
C LEU A 119 -1.21 8.17 -7.93
N ILE A 120 -1.71 7.87 -6.76
CA ILE A 120 -1.45 8.60 -5.51
C ILE A 120 -0.65 7.68 -4.61
N VAL A 121 0.58 8.05 -4.28
CA VAL A 121 1.42 7.27 -3.37
C VAL A 121 1.72 8.07 -2.12
N ALA A 122 1.54 7.45 -0.95
CA ALA A 122 1.76 8.09 0.35
C ALA A 122 2.97 7.43 1.03
N GLU A 123 4.03 8.21 1.21
CA GLU A 123 5.32 7.78 1.78
C GLU A 123 5.77 6.39 1.31
N PRO A 124 5.86 6.17 -0.04
CA PRO A 124 6.22 4.87 -0.60
C PRO A 124 7.70 4.55 -0.36
N ASN A 125 8.08 3.29 -0.49
CA ASN A 125 9.49 2.95 -0.70
C ASN A 125 9.82 3.15 -2.18
N LEU A 126 10.64 4.13 -2.50
CA LEU A 126 11.03 4.46 -3.90
C LEU A 126 12.36 3.82 -4.30
N TYR A 127 13.22 3.56 -3.34
CA TYR A 127 14.56 3.00 -3.53
C TYR A 127 14.76 1.69 -2.79
N ALA A 128 15.83 0.97 -3.14
CA ALA A 128 16.33 -0.14 -2.35
C ALA A 128 16.79 0.36 -0.97
N GLY A 129 16.81 -0.53 0.02
CA GLY A 129 17.22 -0.21 1.39
C GLY A 129 16.06 -0.31 2.39
N GLY A 130 14.82 -0.21 1.90
CA GLY A 130 13.63 -0.29 2.77
C GLY A 130 13.50 0.91 3.72
N GLY A 131 12.57 0.82 4.65
CA GLY A 131 12.39 1.77 5.74
C GLY A 131 12.75 1.16 7.10
N PHE A 132 12.53 1.90 8.18
CA PHE A 132 12.89 1.48 9.54
C PHE A 132 12.40 0.06 9.90
N TYR A 133 11.09 -0.21 9.71
CA TYR A 133 10.52 -1.53 10.04
C TYR A 133 11.00 -2.63 9.12
N SER A 134 11.06 -2.39 7.81
CA SER A 134 11.51 -3.40 6.85
C SER A 134 12.98 -3.76 7.06
N CYS A 135 13.85 -2.81 7.39
CA CYS A 135 15.24 -3.09 7.76
C CYS A 135 15.34 -3.95 9.04
N LYS A 136 14.56 -3.61 10.08
CA LYS A 136 14.55 -4.38 11.33
C LYS A 136 14.08 -5.82 11.12
N ILE A 137 13.09 -6.04 10.25
CA ILE A 137 12.56 -7.37 9.92
C ILE A 137 13.56 -8.14 9.06
N ALA A 138 14.02 -7.57 7.96
CA ALA A 138 14.92 -8.23 7.00
C ALA A 138 16.35 -8.42 7.53
N GLY A 139 16.72 -7.73 8.60
CA GLY A 139 18.00 -7.92 9.31
C GLY A 139 18.11 -9.24 10.08
N GLN A 140 17.02 -10.02 10.13
CA GLN A 140 16.96 -11.35 10.74
C GLN A 140 16.83 -12.40 9.61
N THR A 141 17.13 -13.67 9.90
CA THR A 141 16.73 -14.76 8.99
C THR A 141 15.20 -14.96 9.03
N GLU A 142 14.62 -15.56 7.99
CA GLU A 142 13.18 -15.85 7.96
C GLU A 142 12.77 -16.71 9.16
N ASP A 143 13.55 -17.74 9.46
CA ASP A 143 13.29 -18.67 10.56
C ASP A 143 13.35 -17.96 11.93
N ASP A 144 14.37 -17.13 12.17
CA ASP A 144 14.50 -16.38 13.43
C ASP A 144 13.37 -15.35 13.60
N PHE A 145 13.00 -14.66 12.52
CA PHE A 145 11.89 -13.72 12.57
C PHE A 145 10.57 -14.43 12.86
N ILE A 146 10.29 -15.56 12.21
CA ILE A 146 9.07 -16.35 12.45
C ILE A 146 9.05 -16.89 13.89
N ALA A 147 10.18 -17.43 14.37
CA ALA A 147 10.25 -18.05 15.68
C ALA A 147 10.17 -17.04 16.83
N ASN A 148 10.80 -15.87 16.71
CA ASN A 148 11.03 -14.94 17.81
C ASN A 148 10.72 -13.48 17.46
N GLY A 149 11.22 -13.00 16.31
CA GLY A 149 11.18 -11.58 15.94
C GLY A 149 9.78 -11.03 15.80
N TYR A 150 8.85 -11.79 15.26
CA TYR A 150 7.45 -11.40 15.11
C TYR A 150 6.75 -11.18 16.46
N GLN A 151 6.95 -12.07 17.42
CA GLN A 151 6.36 -11.91 18.75
C GLN A 151 6.96 -10.73 19.51
N SER A 152 8.26 -10.51 19.37
CA SER A 152 8.92 -9.32 19.93
C SER A 152 8.35 -8.03 19.32
N MET A 153 8.18 -7.99 17.99
CA MET A 153 7.58 -6.86 17.29
C MET A 153 6.14 -6.59 17.76
N LEU A 154 5.33 -7.63 17.93
CA LEU A 154 3.97 -7.51 18.48
C LEU A 154 3.93 -6.98 19.92
N ALA A 155 4.90 -7.37 20.74
CA ALA A 155 5.01 -6.89 22.13
C ALA A 155 5.38 -5.40 22.19
N GLU A 156 6.25 -4.95 21.30
CA GLU A 156 6.69 -3.56 21.21
C GLU A 156 5.62 -2.63 20.60
N GLU A 157 4.76 -3.15 19.72
CA GLU A 157 3.75 -2.35 19.01
C GLU A 157 2.62 -1.92 19.96
N THR A 158 2.46 -0.62 20.12
CA THR A 158 1.44 -0.01 20.98
C THR A 158 0.43 0.85 20.20
N SER A 159 0.67 1.08 18.91
CA SER A 159 -0.21 1.88 18.06
C SER A 159 -1.51 1.13 17.70
N PRO A 160 -2.51 1.83 17.17
CA PRO A 160 -3.71 1.19 16.59
C PRO A 160 -3.39 0.15 15.51
N GLY A 161 -2.25 0.26 14.82
CA GLY A 161 -1.77 -0.70 13.82
C GLY A 161 -1.48 -2.10 14.36
N LYS A 162 -1.37 -2.28 15.68
CA LYS A 162 -1.15 -3.59 16.32
C LYS A 162 -2.15 -4.65 15.86
N GLY A 163 -3.43 -4.27 15.70
CA GLY A 163 -4.47 -5.19 15.26
C GLY A 163 -4.22 -5.73 13.84
N CYS A 164 -3.72 -4.89 12.94
CA CYS A 164 -3.33 -5.30 11.60
C CYS A 164 -2.10 -6.20 11.62
N LEU A 165 -1.10 -5.84 12.42
CA LEU A 165 0.11 -6.62 12.58
C LEU A 165 -0.19 -8.03 13.10
N GLN A 166 -1.10 -8.17 14.08
CA GLN A 166 -1.57 -9.46 14.61
C GLN A 166 -2.26 -10.31 13.53
N ASN A 167 -2.89 -9.68 12.54
CA ASN A 167 -3.54 -10.35 11.41
C ASN A 167 -2.64 -10.50 10.18
N SER A 168 -1.34 -10.28 10.32
CA SER A 168 -0.33 -10.49 9.29
C SER A 168 0.44 -11.79 9.52
N ALA A 169 0.72 -12.51 8.44
CA ALA A 169 1.57 -13.71 8.55
C ALA A 169 3.04 -13.31 8.72
N PRO A 170 3.79 -13.90 9.66
CA PRO A 170 5.19 -13.55 9.86
C PRO A 170 6.07 -13.77 8.62
N TRP A 171 5.86 -14.85 7.86
CA TRP A 171 6.56 -15.08 6.60
C TRP A 171 6.23 -14.04 5.52
N ALA A 172 4.96 -13.55 5.48
CA ALA A 172 4.57 -12.49 4.55
C ALA A 172 5.26 -11.17 4.90
N LEU A 173 5.34 -10.84 6.20
CA LEU A 173 6.07 -9.68 6.71
C LEU A 173 7.54 -9.75 6.35
N TRP A 174 8.20 -10.88 6.62
CA TRP A 174 9.63 -11.04 6.36
C TRP A 174 9.96 -10.95 4.86
N ARG A 175 9.22 -11.68 4.02
CA ARG A 175 9.44 -11.69 2.56
C ARG A 175 9.12 -10.34 1.92
N GLY A 176 8.03 -9.68 2.37
CA GLY A 176 7.69 -8.32 1.93
C GLY A 176 8.77 -7.31 2.33
N ALA A 177 9.21 -7.35 3.59
CA ALA A 177 10.29 -6.50 4.09
C ALA A 177 11.60 -6.72 3.33
N THR A 178 11.99 -7.97 3.12
CA THR A 178 13.19 -8.34 2.34
C THR A 178 13.08 -7.82 0.90
N SER A 179 11.90 -7.92 0.27
CA SER A 179 11.69 -7.37 -1.06
C SER A 179 11.86 -5.85 -1.12
N LEU A 180 11.44 -5.11 -0.09
CA LEU A 180 11.64 -3.67 0.01
C LEU A 180 13.12 -3.32 0.19
N VAL A 181 13.85 -4.08 1.00
CA VAL A 181 15.30 -3.86 1.23
C VAL A 181 16.10 -4.17 -0.03
N VAL A 182 15.78 -5.25 -0.73
CA VAL A 182 16.42 -5.60 -2.02
C VAL A 182 16.10 -4.55 -3.08
N GLY A 183 14.88 -4.03 -3.08
CA GLY A 183 14.43 -3.04 -4.06
C GLY A 183 14.07 -3.65 -5.42
N ALA A 184 13.96 -2.79 -6.42
CA ALA A 184 13.67 -3.15 -7.80
C ALA A 184 14.68 -2.54 -8.77
N SER A 185 14.84 -3.16 -9.93
CA SER A 185 15.63 -2.60 -11.05
C SER A 185 14.78 -2.65 -12.34
N PRO A 186 14.46 -1.50 -12.98
CA PRO A 186 14.67 -0.12 -12.48
C PRO A 186 14.03 0.11 -11.11
N SER A 187 14.50 1.10 -10.35
CA SER A 187 13.94 1.48 -9.05
C SER A 187 12.46 1.86 -9.15
N TRP A 188 11.73 1.80 -8.03
CA TRP A 188 10.34 2.28 -8.05
C TRP A 188 10.26 3.78 -8.31
N PHE A 189 11.28 4.57 -7.93
CA PHE A 189 11.41 5.97 -8.32
C PHE A 189 11.44 6.14 -9.83
N GLU A 190 12.37 5.43 -10.52
CA GLU A 190 12.47 5.50 -11.99
C GLU A 190 11.17 5.07 -12.67
N ARG A 191 10.53 3.98 -12.18
CA ARG A 191 9.23 3.55 -12.70
C ARG A 191 8.17 4.63 -12.48
N PHE A 192 8.10 5.21 -11.27
CA PHE A 192 7.11 6.21 -10.88
C PHE A 192 7.18 7.45 -11.78
N ILE A 193 8.36 8.02 -11.96
CA ILE A 193 8.52 9.24 -12.77
C ILE A 193 8.16 9.03 -14.25
N HIS A 194 8.33 7.81 -14.79
CA HIS A 194 8.06 7.49 -16.19
C HIS A 194 6.62 7.03 -16.50
N LEU A 195 5.78 6.78 -15.47
CA LEU A 195 4.36 6.47 -15.71
C LEU A 195 3.66 7.63 -16.42
N GLN A 196 2.70 7.29 -17.29
CA GLN A 196 2.01 8.28 -18.13
C GLN A 196 0.67 8.79 -17.53
N CYS A 197 0.29 8.30 -16.35
CA CYS A 197 -0.89 8.79 -15.62
C CYS A 197 -0.57 10.05 -14.80
N ARG A 198 -1.60 10.73 -14.28
CA ARG A 198 -1.41 11.75 -13.23
C ARG A 198 -0.76 11.11 -12.01
N LYS A 199 0.18 11.80 -11.40
CA LYS A 199 0.93 11.29 -10.25
C LYS A 199 0.98 12.32 -9.14
N THR A 200 0.80 11.86 -7.91
CA THR A 200 0.95 12.70 -6.72
C THR A 200 1.64 11.90 -5.63
N LEU A 201 2.63 12.51 -5.00
CA LEU A 201 3.24 12.02 -3.77
C LEU A 201 2.56 12.70 -2.58
N ILE A 202 2.26 11.93 -1.54
CA ILE A 202 1.72 12.45 -0.28
C ILE A 202 2.74 12.18 0.84
N TYR A 203 2.97 13.18 1.67
CA TYR A 203 3.75 13.04 2.91
C TYR A 203 2.98 13.60 4.10
N GLY A 204 3.17 13.01 5.27
CA GLY A 204 2.78 13.62 6.53
C GLY A 204 3.75 14.76 6.90
N SER A 205 3.24 15.86 7.43
CA SER A 205 4.08 17.02 7.81
C SER A 205 5.15 16.67 8.86
N LEU A 206 4.94 15.62 9.64
CA LEU A 206 5.89 15.16 10.68
C LEU A 206 6.97 14.22 10.12
N SER A 207 6.83 13.76 8.88
CA SER A 207 7.82 12.93 8.17
C SER A 207 8.77 13.76 7.28
N LEU A 208 8.54 15.06 7.17
CA LEU A 208 9.38 15.96 6.39
C LEU A 208 10.46 16.63 7.29
N PRO A 209 11.64 16.99 6.74
CA PRO A 209 12.06 16.82 5.34
C PRO A 209 12.40 15.37 4.99
N SER A 210 12.30 15.03 3.69
CA SER A 210 12.60 13.70 3.15
C SER A 210 13.28 13.82 1.79
N GLN A 211 14.41 13.11 1.60
CA GLN A 211 15.11 13.09 0.32
C GLN A 211 14.23 12.56 -0.81
N GLU A 212 13.41 11.53 -0.55
CA GLU A 212 12.49 11.00 -1.55
C GLU A 212 11.44 12.03 -1.99
N ALA A 213 10.97 12.88 -1.06
CA ALA A 213 10.05 13.97 -1.40
C ALA A 213 10.74 15.00 -2.30
N GLU A 214 11.96 15.40 -1.97
CA GLU A 214 12.77 16.36 -2.76
C GLU A 214 13.07 15.81 -4.16
N ASP A 215 13.43 14.53 -4.28
CA ASP A 215 13.71 13.88 -5.56
C ASP A 215 12.47 13.88 -6.46
N VAL A 216 11.29 13.60 -5.89
CA VAL A 216 10.02 13.54 -6.63
C VAL A 216 9.56 14.93 -7.07
N GLU A 217 9.70 15.96 -6.21
CA GLU A 217 9.42 17.35 -6.57
C GLU A 217 10.38 17.84 -7.66
N THR A 218 11.66 17.48 -7.56
CA THR A 218 12.68 17.81 -8.59
C THR A 218 12.33 17.16 -9.94
N ALA A 219 11.69 15.97 -9.93
CA ALA A 219 11.16 15.32 -11.13
C ALA A 219 9.85 15.95 -11.66
N GLY A 220 9.36 17.03 -11.05
CA GLY A 220 8.17 17.77 -11.48
C GLY A 220 6.84 17.09 -11.09
N ILE A 221 6.86 16.20 -10.11
CA ILE A 221 5.65 15.53 -9.60
C ILE A 221 5.13 16.29 -8.38
N ALA A 222 3.81 16.49 -8.32
CA ALA A 222 3.17 17.20 -7.23
C ALA A 222 3.35 16.50 -5.89
N LEU A 223 3.73 17.28 -4.87
CA LEU A 223 3.74 16.87 -3.47
C LEU A 223 2.52 17.46 -2.76
N ALA A 224 1.77 16.61 -2.05
CA ALA A 224 0.71 17.03 -1.14
C ALA A 224 1.10 16.67 0.31
N VAL A 225 0.81 17.54 1.26
CA VAL A 225 1.21 17.36 2.65
C VAL A 225 -0.02 17.22 3.55
N ILE A 226 -0.02 16.16 4.38
CA ILE A 226 -1.06 15.96 5.40
C ILE A 226 -0.62 16.64 6.69
N PRO A 227 -1.32 17.67 7.15
CA PRO A 227 -0.94 18.39 8.38
C PRO A 227 -1.12 17.50 9.61
N GLN A 228 -0.25 17.65 10.59
CA GLN A 228 -0.29 16.94 11.88
C GLN A 228 -0.33 15.41 11.72
N ALA A 229 0.35 14.88 10.72
CA ALA A 229 0.49 13.44 10.49
C ALA A 229 1.94 13.10 10.14
N GLY A 230 2.35 11.91 10.54
CA GLY A 230 3.57 11.24 10.10
C GLY A 230 3.21 10.11 9.15
N HIS A 231 3.97 9.00 9.26
CA HIS A 231 3.83 7.84 8.37
C HIS A 231 2.45 7.17 8.42
N SER A 232 1.80 7.14 9.58
CA SER A 232 0.49 6.51 9.79
C SER A 232 -0.70 7.45 9.54
N MET A 233 -0.63 8.29 8.51
CA MET A 233 -1.55 9.40 8.25
C MET A 233 -3.04 9.00 8.17
N ALA A 234 -3.37 7.77 7.78
CA ALA A 234 -4.74 7.26 7.76
C ALA A 234 -5.35 7.14 9.18
N TRP A 235 -4.50 7.00 10.20
CA TRP A 235 -4.87 6.96 11.62
C TRP A 235 -4.73 8.31 12.30
N GLU A 236 -3.65 9.03 11.97
CA GLU A 236 -3.29 10.29 12.63
C GLU A 236 -4.17 11.44 12.18
N ASN A 237 -4.51 11.51 10.89
CA ASN A 237 -5.41 12.54 10.36
C ASN A 237 -6.22 12.05 9.15
N PRO A 238 -7.15 11.10 9.34
CA PRO A 238 -7.95 10.54 8.24
C PRO A 238 -8.79 11.59 7.50
N ALA A 239 -9.24 12.63 8.21
CA ALA A 239 -10.04 13.69 7.60
C ALA A 239 -9.20 14.56 6.66
N ALA A 240 -7.95 14.86 6.99
CA ALA A 240 -7.07 15.61 6.11
C ALA A 240 -6.66 14.76 4.91
N LEU A 241 -6.36 13.46 5.12
CA LEU A 241 -6.07 12.53 4.03
C LEU A 241 -7.25 12.44 3.05
N ALA A 242 -8.49 12.31 3.57
CA ALA A 242 -9.69 12.29 2.74
C ALA A 242 -9.85 13.57 1.90
N ARG A 243 -9.60 14.75 2.49
CA ARG A 243 -9.64 16.04 1.77
C ARG A 243 -8.60 16.12 0.66
N VAL A 244 -7.38 15.69 0.95
CA VAL A 244 -6.30 15.70 -0.06
C VAL A 244 -6.66 14.75 -1.21
N ILE A 245 -7.07 13.53 -0.91
CA ILE A 245 -7.50 12.57 -1.95
C ILE A 245 -8.65 13.17 -2.78
N ALA A 246 -9.68 13.74 -2.14
CA ALA A 246 -10.81 14.34 -2.85
C ALA A 246 -10.39 15.47 -3.81
N GLY A 247 -9.40 16.29 -3.43
CA GLY A 247 -8.86 17.35 -4.27
C GLY A 247 -8.03 16.87 -5.46
N LEU A 248 -7.65 15.58 -5.49
CA LEU A 248 -6.84 14.96 -6.56
C LEU A 248 -7.70 14.16 -7.56
N LEU A 249 -8.99 14.01 -7.31
CA LEU A 249 -9.94 13.30 -8.18
C LEU A 249 -10.50 14.21 -9.26
#